data_16cef4247d3717965ec36e5abb3d511a
#
_entry.id   16cef4247d3717965ec36e5abb3d511a
#
_cell.length_a   1.000
_cell.length_b   1.000
_cell.length_c   1.000
_cell.angle_alpha   90.00
_cell.angle_beta   90.00
_cell.angle_gamma   90.00
#
_symmetry.space_group_name_H-M   'P 1'
#
loop_
_entity.id
_entity.type
_entity.pdbx_description
1 polymer ?
#
loop_
_entity_poly.entity_id
_entity_poly.type
_entity_poly.pdbx_seq_one_letter_code
_entity_poly.pdbx_strand_id
1 'polypeptide(L)'
;MDNVNDINFSISRFEKMVKENKILFFDSLEFENIISYYLDTGKLSYAKKALRLSLSQHPSNTNLNLFQIEILIQEDKLNSALDQINSILMIETNNFEAIILKSSILSKQKKHNKSISLLKSIIKDYHDKTELFYQIGIEYLFLENYSESNCHFKKSLKYDYLDHSALYNIFYCYEMTKETDGLILFLKEYLSKNPYSEIGWHNLGKNYAKMKMHDEALVSYDYAIFSDDSFTSPYIDKGKLLEKMKRYDEAIENYREIISINPNSSYALFRIAFCYEKKHDHDNSLKYYFNCINEDPNMDKAFFRLSMHFYRNNNFKKALEFIEKAIKLNQEKSKYWKIYLNCISKTSTKNY
;
A
#
# COMPACT_ATOMS: atom_id res chain seq x y z
N MET A 1 -6.44 -23.76 -16.19
CA MET A 1 -6.64 -24.61 -14.99
C MET A 1 -5.63 -25.77 -14.94
N ASP A 2 -5.20 -26.33 -16.06
CA ASP A 2 -4.26 -27.47 -16.11
C ASP A 2 -2.86 -27.11 -15.57
N ASN A 3 -2.31 -25.95 -15.89
CA ASN A 3 -0.97 -25.52 -15.43
C ASN A 3 -0.84 -25.39 -13.90
N VAL A 4 -1.86 -24.95 -13.18
CA VAL A 4 -1.82 -24.76 -11.72
C VAL A 4 -1.84 -26.12 -10.99
N ASN A 5 -2.55 -27.10 -11.55
CA ASN A 5 -2.60 -28.45 -11.00
C ASN A 5 -1.24 -29.16 -11.17
N ASP A 6 -0.56 -28.96 -12.31
CA ASP A 6 0.76 -29.54 -12.58
C ASP A 6 1.85 -28.96 -11.67
N ILE A 7 1.81 -27.64 -11.42
CA ILE A 7 2.75 -26.98 -10.49
C ILE A 7 2.54 -27.52 -9.06
N ASN A 8 1.31 -27.59 -8.58
CA ASN A 8 1.01 -28.11 -7.24
C ASN A 8 1.41 -29.58 -7.10
N PHE A 9 1.27 -30.36 -8.15
CA PHE A 9 1.72 -31.75 -8.17
C PHE A 9 3.25 -31.87 -8.05
N SER A 10 4.01 -31.07 -8.81
CA SER A 10 5.46 -31.05 -8.78
C SER A 10 5.99 -30.61 -7.40
N ILE A 11 5.35 -29.59 -6.78
CA ILE A 11 5.69 -29.14 -5.42
C ILE A 11 5.43 -30.25 -4.40
N SER A 12 4.25 -30.87 -4.42
CA SER A 12 3.90 -31.96 -3.51
C SER A 12 4.86 -33.15 -3.62
N ARG A 13 5.23 -33.52 -4.88
CA ARG A 13 6.18 -34.56 -5.20
C ARG A 13 7.59 -34.23 -4.67
N PHE A 14 8.01 -32.95 -4.77
CA PHE A 14 9.27 -32.49 -4.22
C PHE A 14 9.27 -32.50 -2.68
N GLU A 15 8.21 -32.03 -2.03
CA GLU A 15 8.09 -32.05 -0.56
C GLU A 15 8.12 -33.48 -0.02
N LYS A 16 7.42 -34.42 -0.68
CA LYS A 16 7.46 -35.85 -0.34
C LYS A 16 8.85 -36.40 -0.47
N MET A 17 9.54 -36.10 -1.56
CA MET A 17 10.94 -36.49 -1.80
C MET A 17 11.87 -36.01 -0.68
N VAL A 18 11.75 -34.75 -0.30
CA VAL A 18 12.57 -34.16 0.80
C VAL A 18 12.26 -34.83 2.13
N LYS A 19 10.98 -35.14 2.40
CA LYS A 19 10.53 -35.80 3.64
C LYS A 19 11.00 -37.25 3.74
N GLU A 20 10.96 -37.97 2.62
CA GLU A 20 11.34 -39.39 2.56
C GLU A 20 12.86 -39.59 2.36
N ASN A 21 13.62 -38.52 2.17
CA ASN A 21 15.05 -38.53 1.87
C ASN A 21 15.42 -39.40 0.64
N LYS A 22 14.54 -39.40 -0.37
CA LYS A 22 14.73 -40.10 -1.65
C LYS A 22 15.07 -39.10 -2.73
N ILE A 23 15.90 -39.48 -3.70
CA ILE A 23 16.21 -38.63 -4.86
C ILE A 23 15.26 -39.04 -5.99
N LEU A 24 14.44 -38.10 -6.46
CA LEU A 24 13.61 -38.24 -7.65
C LEU A 24 14.17 -37.36 -8.76
N PHE A 25 13.94 -37.78 -9.97
CA PHE A 25 14.25 -36.96 -11.15
C PHE A 25 13.07 -36.02 -11.43
N PHE A 26 13.40 -34.77 -11.75
CA PHE A 26 12.49 -33.73 -12.24
C PHE A 26 13.10 -33.15 -13.51
N ASP A 27 12.27 -32.72 -14.44
CA ASP A 27 12.75 -31.95 -15.57
C ASP A 27 13.11 -30.52 -15.19
N SER A 28 13.77 -29.79 -16.08
CA SER A 28 14.22 -28.42 -15.77
C SER A 28 13.06 -27.48 -15.51
N LEU A 29 11.96 -27.61 -16.24
CA LEU A 29 10.78 -26.75 -16.07
C LEU A 29 10.07 -27.03 -14.75
N GLU A 30 9.99 -28.30 -14.32
CA GLU A 30 9.46 -28.67 -13.00
C GLU A 30 10.30 -27.99 -11.90
N PHE A 31 11.62 -28.00 -12.01
CA PHE A 31 12.50 -27.32 -11.05
C PHE A 31 12.34 -25.80 -11.07
N GLU A 32 12.24 -25.18 -12.24
CA GLU A 32 12.01 -23.74 -12.38
C GLU A 32 10.72 -23.34 -11.63
N ASN A 33 9.64 -24.09 -11.83
CA ASN A 33 8.37 -23.86 -11.13
C ASN A 33 8.48 -24.07 -9.61
N ILE A 34 9.17 -25.12 -9.17
CA ILE A 34 9.37 -25.40 -7.74
C ILE A 34 10.20 -24.30 -7.06
N ILE A 35 11.27 -23.86 -7.71
CA ILE A 35 12.17 -22.81 -7.16
C ILE A 35 11.45 -21.48 -7.09
N SER A 36 10.78 -21.06 -8.18
CA SER A 36 9.99 -19.84 -8.22
C SER A 36 8.95 -19.82 -7.11
N TYR A 37 8.15 -20.89 -6.96
CA TYR A 37 7.16 -20.99 -5.90
C TYR A 37 7.74 -20.78 -4.50
N TYR A 38 8.93 -21.37 -4.20
CA TYR A 38 9.55 -21.21 -2.90
C TYR A 38 10.19 -19.82 -2.69
N LEU A 39 10.65 -19.18 -3.76
CA LEU A 39 11.12 -17.79 -3.71
C LEU A 39 9.96 -16.84 -3.44
N ASP A 40 8.84 -16.99 -4.16
CA ASP A 40 7.62 -16.17 -4.03
C ASP A 40 6.98 -16.31 -2.63
N THR A 41 7.01 -17.52 -2.07
CA THR A 41 6.49 -17.79 -0.72
C THR A 41 7.48 -17.50 0.41
N GLY A 42 8.66 -16.97 0.11
CA GLY A 42 9.70 -16.63 1.08
C GLY A 42 10.38 -17.84 1.75
N LYS A 43 10.19 -19.06 1.22
CA LYS A 43 10.77 -20.30 1.78
C LYS A 43 12.16 -20.58 1.21
N LEU A 44 13.10 -19.65 1.42
CA LEU A 44 14.44 -19.66 0.83
C LEU A 44 15.22 -20.98 1.08
N SER A 45 15.03 -21.64 2.22
CA SER A 45 15.69 -22.93 2.52
C SER A 45 15.26 -24.05 1.59
N TYR A 46 13.98 -24.08 1.19
CA TYR A 46 13.44 -25.04 0.22
C TYR A 46 13.87 -24.69 -1.19
N ALA A 47 13.83 -23.41 -1.57
CA ALA A 47 14.35 -22.93 -2.87
C ALA A 47 15.81 -23.38 -3.07
N LYS A 48 16.69 -23.21 -2.08
CA LYS A 48 18.09 -23.67 -2.13
C LYS A 48 18.23 -25.18 -2.25
N LYS A 49 17.37 -25.97 -1.58
CA LYS A 49 17.41 -27.43 -1.72
C LYS A 49 17.00 -27.85 -3.13
N ALA A 50 15.93 -27.24 -3.66
CA ALA A 50 15.47 -27.49 -5.03
C ALA A 50 16.57 -27.10 -6.03
N LEU A 51 17.16 -25.92 -5.89
CA LEU A 51 18.23 -25.44 -6.76
C LEU A 51 19.46 -26.34 -6.72
N ARG A 52 19.91 -26.78 -5.54
CA ARG A 52 21.06 -27.69 -5.44
C ARG A 52 20.81 -29.00 -6.18
N LEU A 53 19.60 -29.56 -6.05
CA LEU A 53 19.22 -30.77 -6.73
C LEU A 53 19.09 -30.54 -8.23
N SER A 54 18.47 -29.43 -8.65
CA SER A 54 18.29 -29.10 -10.06
C SER A 54 19.63 -28.95 -10.79
N LEU A 55 20.59 -28.25 -10.21
CA LEU A 55 21.92 -28.08 -10.80
C LEU A 55 22.73 -29.40 -10.82
N SER A 56 22.44 -30.35 -9.91
CA SER A 56 23.06 -31.68 -9.99
C SER A 56 22.48 -32.54 -11.13
N GLN A 57 21.20 -32.32 -11.50
CA GLN A 57 20.54 -33.05 -12.60
C GLN A 57 20.67 -32.32 -13.94
N HIS A 58 20.74 -31.00 -13.94
CA HIS A 58 20.77 -30.14 -15.14
C HIS A 58 21.90 -29.07 -15.03
N PRO A 59 23.18 -29.41 -14.99
CA PRO A 59 24.26 -28.48 -14.67
C PRO A 59 24.47 -27.36 -15.70
N SER A 60 24.06 -27.57 -16.96
CA SER A 60 24.24 -26.61 -18.06
C SER A 60 23.00 -25.75 -18.35
N ASN A 61 21.91 -25.86 -17.54
CA ASN A 61 20.72 -25.09 -17.76
C ASN A 61 20.93 -23.64 -17.28
N THR A 62 20.85 -22.67 -18.21
CA THR A 62 21.06 -21.24 -17.92
C THR A 62 20.01 -20.68 -16.97
N ASN A 63 18.73 -21.06 -17.11
CA ASN A 63 17.65 -20.55 -16.24
C ASN A 63 17.87 -20.97 -14.79
N LEU A 64 18.29 -22.21 -14.53
CA LEU A 64 18.61 -22.66 -13.18
C LEU A 64 19.81 -21.91 -12.59
N ASN A 65 20.80 -21.54 -13.40
CA ASN A 65 21.91 -20.69 -12.97
C ASN A 65 21.42 -19.24 -12.67
N LEU A 66 20.43 -18.72 -13.39
CA LEU A 66 19.82 -17.41 -13.07
C LEU A 66 19.11 -17.44 -11.71
N PHE A 67 18.39 -18.50 -11.36
CA PHE A 67 17.84 -18.67 -10.00
C PHE A 67 18.92 -18.73 -8.92
N GLN A 68 20.08 -19.32 -9.21
CA GLN A 68 21.22 -19.29 -8.28
C GLN A 68 21.69 -17.86 -8.02
N ILE A 69 21.79 -17.06 -9.07
CA ILE A 69 22.19 -15.65 -8.99
C ILE A 69 21.14 -14.85 -8.20
N GLU A 70 19.86 -15.09 -8.44
CA GLU A 70 18.76 -14.45 -7.71
C GLU A 70 18.84 -14.74 -6.20
N ILE A 71 19.09 -15.98 -5.82
CA ILE A 71 19.32 -16.37 -4.43
C ILE A 71 20.55 -15.68 -3.84
N LEU A 72 21.64 -15.55 -4.59
CA LEU A 72 22.83 -14.82 -4.15
C LEU A 72 22.52 -13.32 -3.92
N ILE A 73 21.68 -12.71 -4.77
CA ILE A 73 21.23 -11.33 -4.63
C ILE A 73 20.37 -11.16 -3.37
N GLN A 74 19.49 -12.13 -3.07
CA GLN A 74 18.68 -12.11 -1.83
C GLN A 74 19.56 -12.29 -0.58
N GLU A 75 20.64 -13.06 -0.67
CA GLU A 75 21.62 -13.22 0.41
C GLU A 75 22.63 -12.07 0.54
N ASP A 76 22.49 -11.02 -0.26
CA ASP A 76 23.42 -9.88 -0.35
C ASP A 76 24.86 -10.25 -0.76
N LYS A 77 25.04 -11.41 -1.41
CA LYS A 77 26.32 -11.87 -1.96
C LYS A 77 26.58 -11.28 -3.36
N LEU A 78 26.54 -9.95 -3.45
CA LEU A 78 26.47 -9.21 -4.72
C LEU A 78 27.69 -9.43 -5.62
N ASN A 79 28.89 -9.60 -5.06
CA ASN A 79 30.09 -9.82 -5.87
C ASN A 79 30.05 -11.20 -6.55
N SER A 80 29.74 -12.26 -5.81
CA SER A 80 29.58 -13.60 -6.37
C SER A 80 28.47 -13.67 -7.42
N ALA A 81 27.35 -12.98 -7.18
CA ALA A 81 26.28 -12.86 -8.15
C ALA A 81 26.75 -12.15 -9.43
N LEU A 82 27.54 -11.07 -9.29
CA LEU A 82 28.05 -10.30 -10.43
C LEU A 82 29.05 -11.12 -11.28
N ASP A 83 29.90 -11.92 -10.65
CA ASP A 83 30.85 -12.79 -11.35
C ASP A 83 30.14 -13.86 -12.18
N GLN A 84 29.14 -14.52 -11.57
CA GLN A 84 28.33 -15.54 -12.28
C GLN A 84 27.56 -14.94 -13.44
N ILE A 85 26.91 -13.77 -13.24
CA ILE A 85 26.12 -13.13 -14.28
C ILE A 85 26.97 -12.64 -15.46
N ASN A 86 28.21 -12.17 -15.16
CA ASN A 86 29.15 -11.80 -16.21
C ASN A 86 29.58 -13.03 -17.03
N SER A 87 29.76 -14.20 -16.39
CA SER A 87 30.06 -15.45 -17.08
C SER A 87 28.96 -15.88 -18.03
N ILE A 88 27.67 -15.74 -17.62
CA ILE A 88 26.53 -15.99 -18.51
C ILE A 88 26.51 -15.01 -19.68
N LEU A 89 26.66 -13.71 -19.41
CA LEU A 89 26.65 -12.67 -20.44
C LEU A 89 27.87 -12.71 -21.40
N MET A 90 28.94 -13.38 -21.06
CA MET A 90 30.04 -13.64 -22.00
C MET A 90 29.68 -14.67 -23.07
N ILE A 91 28.77 -15.61 -22.76
CA ILE A 91 28.31 -16.65 -23.68
C ILE A 91 27.01 -16.21 -24.37
N GLU A 92 26.06 -15.69 -23.61
CA GLU A 92 24.74 -15.26 -24.04
C GLU A 92 24.61 -13.73 -23.88
N THR A 93 25.21 -12.98 -24.80
CA THR A 93 25.28 -11.50 -24.70
C THR A 93 23.91 -10.81 -24.66
N ASN A 94 22.88 -11.44 -25.21
CA ASN A 94 21.50 -10.93 -25.29
C ASN A 94 20.55 -11.66 -24.33
N ASN A 95 21.06 -12.30 -23.28
CA ASN A 95 20.20 -12.87 -22.26
C ASN A 95 19.59 -11.72 -21.41
N PHE A 96 18.31 -11.40 -21.69
CA PHE A 96 17.62 -10.27 -21.09
C PHE A 96 17.41 -10.44 -19.58
N GLU A 97 17.10 -11.64 -19.12
CA GLU A 97 16.94 -11.96 -17.70
C GLU A 97 18.24 -11.73 -16.93
N ALA A 98 19.37 -12.17 -17.51
CA ALA A 98 20.69 -11.89 -16.95
C ALA A 98 20.98 -10.39 -16.88
N ILE A 99 20.59 -9.61 -17.89
CA ILE A 99 20.76 -8.15 -17.91
C ILE A 99 19.93 -7.50 -16.81
N ILE A 100 18.68 -7.94 -16.61
CA ILE A 100 17.80 -7.44 -15.55
C ILE A 100 18.37 -7.76 -14.16
N LEU A 101 18.82 -8.99 -13.92
CA LEU A 101 19.48 -9.35 -12.67
C LEU A 101 20.76 -8.54 -12.43
N LYS A 102 21.58 -8.30 -13.46
CA LYS A 102 22.73 -7.42 -13.36
C LYS A 102 22.37 -6.00 -13.00
N SER A 103 21.28 -5.47 -13.56
CA SER A 103 20.73 -4.17 -13.21
C SER A 103 20.33 -4.12 -11.73
N SER A 104 19.66 -5.14 -11.22
CA SER A 104 19.28 -5.28 -9.82
C SER A 104 20.52 -5.30 -8.88
N ILE A 105 21.59 -6.00 -9.26
CA ILE A 105 22.87 -5.98 -8.51
C ILE A 105 23.45 -4.57 -8.48
N LEU A 106 23.48 -3.88 -9.63
CA LEU A 106 23.99 -2.51 -9.72
C LEU A 106 23.17 -1.55 -8.85
N SER A 107 21.86 -1.70 -8.82
CA SER A 107 20.94 -0.94 -7.96
C SER A 107 21.27 -1.13 -6.49
N LYS A 108 21.38 -2.38 -6.01
CA LYS A 108 21.78 -2.70 -4.65
C LYS A 108 23.17 -2.15 -4.29
N GLN A 109 24.08 -2.07 -5.25
CA GLN A 109 25.38 -1.43 -5.09
C GLN A 109 25.31 0.11 -5.16
N LYS A 110 24.11 0.72 -5.24
CA LYS A 110 23.88 2.15 -5.41
C LYS A 110 24.47 2.75 -6.69
N LYS A 111 24.70 1.93 -7.70
CA LYS A 111 25.23 2.33 -9.02
C LYS A 111 24.09 2.60 -10.01
N HIS A 112 23.10 3.40 -9.61
CA HIS A 112 21.86 3.62 -10.32
C HIS A 112 22.04 4.08 -11.76
N ASN A 113 22.97 5.00 -12.06
CA ASN A 113 23.25 5.45 -13.42
C ASN A 113 23.74 4.32 -14.35
N LYS A 114 24.52 3.34 -13.81
CA LYS A 114 24.95 2.19 -14.60
C LYS A 114 23.79 1.22 -14.83
N SER A 115 22.95 1.02 -13.83
CA SER A 115 21.70 0.25 -13.94
C SER A 115 20.81 0.82 -15.04
N ILE A 116 20.52 2.13 -15.01
CA ILE A 116 19.74 2.82 -16.03
C ILE A 116 20.32 2.66 -17.44
N SER A 117 21.65 2.83 -17.59
CA SER A 117 22.31 2.68 -18.88
C SER A 117 22.14 1.25 -19.43
N LEU A 118 22.27 0.26 -18.55
CA LEU A 118 22.13 -1.14 -18.90
C LEU A 118 20.69 -1.47 -19.31
N LEU A 119 19.69 -1.07 -18.53
CA LEU A 119 18.27 -1.27 -18.86
C LEU A 119 17.88 -0.55 -20.16
N LYS A 120 18.40 0.66 -20.38
CA LYS A 120 18.15 1.40 -21.63
C LYS A 120 18.73 0.73 -22.86
N SER A 121 19.83 -0.05 -22.74
CA SER A 121 20.43 -0.74 -23.87
C SER A 121 19.52 -1.81 -24.47
N ILE A 122 18.63 -2.41 -23.68
CA ILE A 122 17.74 -3.49 -24.10
C ILE A 122 16.32 -3.05 -24.46
N ILE A 123 15.99 -1.74 -24.36
CA ILE A 123 14.62 -1.24 -24.58
C ILE A 123 14.05 -1.67 -25.94
N LYS A 124 14.86 -1.76 -27.00
CA LYS A 124 14.36 -2.11 -28.33
C LYS A 124 13.90 -3.54 -28.42
N ASP A 125 14.65 -4.44 -27.84
CA ASP A 125 14.59 -5.88 -28.11
C ASP A 125 13.84 -6.65 -27.01
N TYR A 126 13.83 -6.14 -25.78
CA TYR A 126 13.13 -6.79 -24.67
C TYR A 126 11.61 -6.73 -24.86
N HIS A 127 10.92 -7.85 -24.63
CA HIS A 127 9.50 -7.99 -24.90
C HIS A 127 8.61 -7.29 -23.87
N ASP A 128 8.97 -7.34 -22.58
CA ASP A 128 8.19 -6.73 -21.52
C ASP A 128 8.61 -5.27 -21.29
N LYS A 129 7.97 -4.38 -22.04
CA LYS A 129 8.21 -2.93 -21.93
C LYS A 129 7.65 -2.37 -20.62
N THR A 130 6.62 -2.96 -20.06
CA THR A 130 6.00 -2.52 -18.81
C THR A 130 7.00 -2.59 -17.69
N GLU A 131 7.53 -3.79 -17.44
CA GLU A 131 8.50 -4.04 -16.38
C GLU A 131 9.78 -3.22 -16.59
N LEU A 132 10.29 -3.16 -17.83
CA LEU A 132 11.52 -2.44 -18.12
C LEU A 132 11.42 -0.93 -17.82
N PHE A 133 10.33 -0.28 -18.28
CA PHE A 133 10.13 1.14 -17.98
C PHE A 133 9.86 1.39 -16.50
N TYR A 134 9.17 0.46 -15.83
CA TYR A 134 8.96 0.52 -14.39
C TYR A 134 10.29 0.50 -13.63
N GLN A 135 11.16 -0.45 -13.93
CA GLN A 135 12.49 -0.55 -13.29
C GLN A 135 13.34 0.70 -13.54
N ILE A 136 13.37 1.22 -14.77
CA ILE A 136 14.09 2.47 -15.05
C ILE A 136 13.51 3.63 -14.24
N GLY A 137 12.18 3.68 -14.07
CA GLY A 137 11.50 4.65 -13.22
C GLY A 137 11.94 4.57 -11.76
N ILE A 138 12.04 3.37 -11.20
CA ILE A 138 12.54 3.11 -9.85
C ILE A 138 13.99 3.58 -9.68
N GLU A 139 14.86 3.29 -10.65
CA GLU A 139 16.25 3.74 -10.59
C GLU A 139 16.38 5.28 -10.55
N TYR A 140 15.53 5.99 -11.31
CA TYR A 140 15.45 7.44 -11.23
C TYR A 140 14.86 7.96 -9.92
N LEU A 141 13.96 7.21 -9.26
CA LEU A 141 13.49 7.54 -7.90
C LEU A 141 14.64 7.49 -6.89
N PHE A 142 15.50 6.46 -6.96
CA PHE A 142 16.67 6.38 -6.08
C PHE A 142 17.66 7.53 -6.29
N LEU A 143 17.67 8.12 -7.48
CA LEU A 143 18.47 9.32 -7.79
C LEU A 143 17.73 10.63 -7.45
N GLU A 144 16.52 10.56 -6.88
CA GLU A 144 15.64 11.69 -6.61
C GLU A 144 15.31 12.53 -7.88
N ASN A 145 15.49 11.94 -9.06
CA ASN A 145 15.13 12.57 -10.33
C ASN A 145 13.67 12.26 -10.66
N TYR A 146 12.77 12.95 -9.95
CA TYR A 146 11.33 12.70 -10.03
C TYR A 146 10.74 12.98 -11.42
N SER A 147 11.31 13.90 -12.20
CA SER A 147 10.85 14.23 -13.55
C SER A 147 11.07 13.06 -14.52
N GLU A 148 12.30 12.53 -14.56
CA GLU A 148 12.62 11.35 -15.40
C GLU A 148 11.90 10.10 -14.90
N SER A 149 11.82 9.92 -13.58
CA SER A 149 11.07 8.84 -12.96
C SER A 149 9.60 8.83 -13.42
N ASN A 150 8.92 9.97 -13.30
CA ASN A 150 7.55 10.17 -13.77
C ASN A 150 7.39 9.86 -15.26
N CYS A 151 8.33 10.33 -16.09
CA CYS A 151 8.33 10.04 -17.53
C CYS A 151 8.36 8.53 -17.81
N HIS A 152 9.18 7.77 -17.07
CA HIS A 152 9.33 6.33 -17.29
C HIS A 152 8.15 5.53 -16.73
N PHE A 153 7.60 5.89 -15.56
CA PHE A 153 6.36 5.27 -15.07
C PHE A 153 5.17 5.53 -16.00
N LYS A 154 5.06 6.72 -16.58
CA LYS A 154 4.04 6.97 -17.60
C LYS A 154 4.23 6.13 -18.86
N LYS A 155 5.47 5.79 -19.23
CA LYS A 155 5.74 4.87 -20.33
C LYS A 155 5.36 3.45 -19.96
N SER A 156 5.66 2.98 -18.73
CA SER A 156 5.20 1.70 -18.21
C SER A 156 3.68 1.61 -18.28
N LEU A 157 2.98 2.60 -17.73
CA LEU A 157 1.53 2.66 -17.69
C LEU A 157 0.86 2.68 -19.08
N LYS A 158 1.58 3.06 -20.16
CA LYS A 158 1.05 2.95 -21.52
C LYS A 158 0.93 1.53 -22.04
N TYR A 159 1.72 0.60 -21.51
CA TYR A 159 1.68 -0.83 -21.87
C TYR A 159 0.74 -1.60 -20.96
N ASP A 160 0.64 -1.23 -19.70
CA ASP A 160 -0.35 -1.75 -18.76
C ASP A 160 -1.04 -0.61 -18.01
N TYR A 161 -2.24 -0.24 -18.45
CA TYR A 161 -3.04 0.83 -17.84
C TYR A 161 -3.58 0.47 -16.46
N LEU A 162 -3.54 -0.79 -16.05
CA LEU A 162 -4.03 -1.27 -14.77
C LEU A 162 -2.90 -1.42 -13.73
N ASP A 163 -1.65 -1.10 -14.09
CA ASP A 163 -0.54 -1.13 -13.15
C ASP A 163 -0.70 -0.05 -12.08
N HIS A 164 -1.30 -0.44 -10.96
CA HIS A 164 -1.48 0.42 -9.80
C HIS A 164 -0.15 0.90 -9.20
N SER A 165 0.91 0.08 -9.29
CA SER A 165 2.24 0.42 -8.75
C SER A 165 2.86 1.59 -9.53
N ALA A 166 2.80 1.55 -10.86
CA ALA A 166 3.24 2.66 -11.70
C ALA A 166 2.41 3.92 -11.44
N LEU A 167 1.08 3.76 -11.28
CA LEU A 167 0.17 4.88 -11.02
C LEU A 167 0.50 5.57 -9.69
N TYR A 168 0.71 4.81 -8.60
CA TYR A 168 1.09 5.37 -7.30
C TYR A 168 2.45 6.06 -7.33
N ASN A 169 3.42 5.50 -8.06
CA ASN A 169 4.73 6.13 -8.23
C ASN A 169 4.64 7.45 -9.02
N ILE A 170 3.75 7.54 -10.03
CA ILE A 170 3.46 8.79 -10.73
C ILE A 170 2.92 9.84 -9.74
N PHE A 171 1.96 9.47 -8.88
CA PHE A 171 1.43 10.39 -7.87
C PHE A 171 2.52 10.87 -6.92
N TYR A 172 3.38 9.95 -6.46
CA TYR A 172 4.51 10.27 -5.60
C TYR A 172 5.48 11.26 -6.27
N CYS A 173 5.82 11.04 -7.55
CA CYS A 173 6.68 11.97 -8.29
C CYS A 173 6.08 13.38 -8.35
N TYR A 174 4.79 13.50 -8.65
CA TYR A 174 4.12 14.80 -8.68
C TYR A 174 4.00 15.45 -7.30
N GLU A 175 3.88 14.66 -6.23
CA GLU A 175 3.86 15.18 -4.87
C GLU A 175 5.23 15.75 -4.49
N MET A 176 6.31 15.06 -4.84
CA MET A 176 7.69 15.51 -4.57
C MET A 176 8.06 16.76 -5.37
N THR A 177 7.60 16.87 -6.62
CA THR A 177 7.81 18.08 -7.44
C THR A 177 6.83 19.20 -7.12
N LYS A 178 5.78 18.94 -6.33
CA LYS A 178 4.68 19.88 -6.01
C LYS A 178 3.90 20.36 -7.24
N GLU A 179 3.89 19.60 -8.31
CA GLU A 179 3.22 19.94 -9.57
C GLU A 179 1.75 19.48 -9.57
N THR A 180 0.92 20.10 -8.74
CA THR A 180 -0.49 19.72 -8.57
C THR A 180 -1.29 19.84 -9.88
N ASP A 181 -1.08 20.92 -10.65
CA ASP A 181 -1.78 21.13 -11.93
C ASP A 181 -1.39 20.07 -12.96
N GLY A 182 -0.11 19.70 -13.01
CA GLY A 182 0.39 18.63 -13.86
C GLY A 182 -0.23 17.27 -13.51
N LEU A 183 -0.42 16.98 -12.24
CA LEU A 183 -1.10 15.76 -11.78
C LEU A 183 -2.57 15.74 -12.19
N ILE A 184 -3.30 16.85 -12.03
CA ILE A 184 -4.70 16.93 -12.45
C ILE A 184 -4.84 16.71 -13.95
N LEU A 185 -3.97 17.33 -14.76
CA LEU A 185 -3.97 17.13 -16.21
C LEU A 185 -3.71 15.66 -16.57
N PHE A 186 -2.71 15.06 -15.97
CA PHE A 186 -2.41 13.64 -16.15
C PHE A 186 -3.60 12.74 -15.76
N LEU A 187 -4.22 12.99 -14.59
CA LEU A 187 -5.36 12.21 -14.13
C LEU A 187 -6.57 12.31 -15.07
N LYS A 188 -6.84 13.51 -15.62
CA LYS A 188 -7.91 13.68 -16.60
C LYS A 188 -7.64 12.88 -17.88
N GLU A 189 -6.40 12.91 -18.39
CA GLU A 189 -6.02 12.09 -19.54
C GLU A 189 -6.11 10.59 -19.24
N TYR A 190 -5.62 10.17 -18.09
CA TYR A 190 -5.68 8.77 -17.65
C TYR A 190 -7.12 8.28 -17.55
N LEU A 191 -7.99 9.06 -16.88
CA LEU A 191 -9.41 8.73 -16.68
C LEU A 191 -10.23 8.77 -17.98
N SER A 192 -9.81 9.53 -18.98
CA SER A 192 -10.45 9.48 -20.31
C SER A 192 -10.28 8.11 -20.99
N LYS A 193 -9.22 7.37 -20.65
CA LYS A 193 -8.92 6.03 -21.14
C LYS A 193 -9.38 4.93 -20.19
N ASN A 194 -9.43 5.23 -18.90
CA ASN A 194 -9.77 4.32 -17.81
C ASN A 194 -10.86 4.94 -16.92
N PRO A 195 -12.11 5.08 -17.43
CA PRO A 195 -13.17 5.79 -16.73
C PRO A 195 -13.64 5.12 -15.45
N TYR A 196 -13.30 3.84 -15.23
CA TYR A 196 -13.65 3.06 -14.04
C TYR A 196 -12.49 2.88 -13.07
N SER A 197 -11.42 3.70 -13.17
CA SER A 197 -10.33 3.65 -12.19
C SER A 197 -10.72 4.37 -10.91
N GLU A 198 -11.09 3.61 -9.88
CA GLU A 198 -11.42 4.12 -8.53
C GLU A 198 -10.25 4.89 -7.91
N ILE A 199 -9.02 4.39 -8.11
CA ILE A 199 -7.78 5.05 -7.64
C ILE A 199 -7.56 6.38 -8.37
N GLY A 200 -7.79 6.41 -9.68
CA GLY A 200 -7.66 7.62 -10.50
C GLY A 200 -8.62 8.71 -10.05
N TRP A 201 -9.91 8.39 -9.92
CA TRP A 201 -10.94 9.31 -9.46
C TRP A 201 -10.71 9.78 -8.03
N HIS A 202 -10.37 8.86 -7.10
CA HIS A 202 -10.07 9.24 -5.72
C HIS A 202 -8.90 10.24 -5.64
N ASN A 203 -7.81 10.00 -6.36
CA ASN A 203 -6.67 10.92 -6.36
C ASN A 203 -7.00 12.26 -7.04
N LEU A 204 -7.82 12.27 -8.09
CA LEU A 204 -8.32 13.51 -8.68
C LEU A 204 -9.11 14.33 -7.65
N GLY A 205 -10.03 13.69 -6.93
CA GLY A 205 -10.79 14.33 -5.85
C GLY A 205 -9.90 14.88 -4.74
N LYS A 206 -8.88 14.15 -4.30
CA LYS A 206 -7.90 14.62 -3.32
C LYS A 206 -7.18 15.90 -3.78
N ASN A 207 -6.80 15.97 -5.05
CA ASN A 207 -6.09 17.13 -5.58
C ASN A 207 -7.02 18.32 -5.76
N TYR A 208 -8.25 18.13 -6.21
CA TYR A 208 -9.26 19.19 -6.21
C TYR A 208 -9.54 19.72 -4.79
N ALA A 209 -9.65 18.85 -3.80
CA ALA A 209 -9.86 19.25 -2.41
C ALA A 209 -8.67 20.07 -1.84
N LYS A 210 -7.43 19.74 -2.22
CA LYS A 210 -6.21 20.53 -1.90
C LYS A 210 -6.29 21.93 -2.52
N MET A 211 -6.79 22.04 -3.76
CA MET A 211 -6.99 23.30 -4.46
C MET A 211 -8.24 24.08 -4.01
N LYS A 212 -8.99 23.56 -3.04
CA LYS A 212 -10.27 24.13 -2.55
C LYS A 212 -11.39 24.12 -3.60
N MET A 213 -11.27 23.33 -4.64
CA MET A 213 -12.31 23.06 -5.63
C MET A 213 -13.20 21.95 -5.07
N HIS A 214 -14.09 22.35 -4.14
CA HIS A 214 -14.79 21.38 -3.29
C HIS A 214 -15.86 20.59 -4.05
N ASP A 215 -16.56 21.23 -4.98
CA ASP A 215 -17.62 20.56 -5.75
C ASP A 215 -17.04 19.54 -6.73
N GLU A 216 -15.95 19.89 -7.42
CA GLU A 216 -15.24 18.97 -8.31
C GLU A 216 -14.60 17.81 -7.53
N ALA A 217 -14.16 18.07 -6.30
CA ALA A 217 -13.64 17.01 -5.42
C ALA A 217 -14.76 16.02 -5.02
N LEU A 218 -15.94 16.52 -4.65
CA LEU A 218 -17.08 15.67 -4.31
C LEU A 218 -17.50 14.80 -5.49
N VAL A 219 -17.64 15.38 -6.67
CA VAL A 219 -17.97 14.66 -7.91
C VAL A 219 -16.93 13.57 -8.20
N SER A 220 -15.65 13.89 -8.04
CA SER A 220 -14.58 12.90 -8.26
C SER A 220 -14.63 11.75 -7.26
N TYR A 221 -14.93 12.02 -5.99
CA TYR A 221 -15.11 10.96 -4.99
C TYR A 221 -16.36 10.10 -5.31
N ASP A 222 -17.44 10.70 -5.83
CA ASP A 222 -18.62 9.95 -6.24
C ASP A 222 -18.31 9.00 -7.41
N TYR A 223 -17.52 9.43 -8.39
CA TYR A 223 -17.05 8.53 -9.46
C TYR A 223 -16.14 7.42 -8.94
N ALA A 224 -15.28 7.69 -7.96
CA ALA A 224 -14.44 6.65 -7.34
C ALA A 224 -15.30 5.59 -6.64
N ILE A 225 -16.32 6.02 -5.90
CA ILE A 225 -17.29 5.16 -5.21
C ILE A 225 -18.11 4.35 -6.22
N PHE A 226 -18.54 4.98 -7.30
CA PHE A 226 -19.29 4.30 -8.36
C PHE A 226 -18.45 3.23 -9.07
N SER A 227 -17.14 3.47 -9.20
CA SER A 227 -16.22 2.51 -9.84
C SER A 227 -15.95 1.28 -8.97
N ASP A 228 -15.83 1.47 -7.64
CA ASP A 228 -15.70 0.41 -6.65
C ASP A 228 -16.34 0.87 -5.33
N ASP A 229 -17.52 0.34 -5.02
CA ASP A 229 -18.29 0.66 -3.82
C ASP A 229 -17.68 0.07 -2.54
N SER A 230 -16.80 -0.91 -2.65
CA SER A 230 -16.04 -1.49 -1.54
C SER A 230 -14.80 -0.68 -1.16
N PHE A 231 -14.36 0.25 -2.01
CA PHE A 231 -13.20 1.10 -1.78
C PHE A 231 -13.52 2.21 -0.77
N THR A 232 -13.20 2.00 0.50
CA THR A 232 -13.62 2.89 1.61
C THR A 232 -12.92 4.25 1.63
N SER A 233 -11.74 4.39 1.00
CA SER A 233 -10.95 5.64 1.04
C SER A 233 -11.67 6.87 0.48
N PRO A 234 -12.39 6.81 -0.66
CA PRO A 234 -13.17 7.94 -1.16
C PRO A 234 -14.28 8.39 -0.21
N TYR A 235 -14.98 7.45 0.44
CA TYR A 235 -16.00 7.79 1.44
C TYR A 235 -15.40 8.55 2.62
N ILE A 236 -14.21 8.12 3.10
CA ILE A 236 -13.51 8.78 4.20
C ILE A 236 -13.15 10.23 3.82
N ASP A 237 -12.58 10.44 2.65
CA ASP A 237 -12.12 11.76 2.24
C ASP A 237 -13.28 12.67 1.83
N LYS A 238 -14.34 12.12 1.19
CA LYS A 238 -15.61 12.81 0.93
C LYS A 238 -16.27 13.26 2.23
N GLY A 239 -16.40 12.38 3.22
CA GLY A 239 -16.98 12.70 4.50
C GLY A 239 -16.21 13.81 5.24
N LYS A 240 -14.87 13.75 5.26
CA LYS A 240 -14.04 14.83 5.82
C LYS A 240 -14.23 16.17 5.09
N LEU A 241 -14.39 16.14 3.77
CA LEU A 241 -14.64 17.33 2.97
C LEU A 241 -16.01 17.94 3.29
N LEU A 242 -17.06 17.12 3.36
CA LEU A 242 -18.42 17.52 3.75
C LEU A 242 -18.43 18.12 5.15
N GLU A 243 -17.71 17.53 6.12
CA GLU A 243 -17.56 18.13 7.46
C GLU A 243 -16.89 19.51 7.43
N LYS A 244 -15.84 19.67 6.63
CA LYS A 244 -15.16 20.96 6.43
C LYS A 244 -16.12 22.00 5.84
N MET A 245 -17.00 21.58 4.95
CA MET A 245 -18.05 22.40 4.37
C MET A 245 -19.27 22.60 5.32
N LYS A 246 -19.26 21.99 6.51
CA LYS A 246 -20.36 21.97 7.49
C LYS A 246 -21.64 21.30 6.97
N ARG A 247 -21.55 20.47 5.94
CA ARG A 247 -22.65 19.67 5.38
C ARG A 247 -22.78 18.37 6.17
N TYR A 248 -23.13 18.50 7.47
CA TYR A 248 -23.02 17.38 8.42
C TYR A 248 -24.03 16.25 8.13
N ASP A 249 -25.21 16.55 7.60
CA ASP A 249 -26.20 15.51 7.25
C ASP A 249 -25.67 14.61 6.16
N GLU A 250 -25.14 15.19 5.11
CA GLU A 250 -24.53 14.44 4.00
C GLU A 250 -23.28 13.67 4.44
N ALA A 251 -22.50 14.24 5.37
CA ALA A 251 -21.37 13.52 5.94
C ALA A 251 -21.81 12.27 6.72
N ILE A 252 -22.90 12.38 7.50
CA ILE A 252 -23.48 11.25 8.24
C ILE A 252 -23.92 10.14 7.29
N GLU A 253 -24.68 10.48 6.24
CA GLU A 253 -25.12 9.48 5.26
C GLU A 253 -23.92 8.81 4.60
N ASN A 254 -22.93 9.59 4.15
CA ASN A 254 -21.72 9.06 3.55
C ASN A 254 -20.91 8.12 4.51
N TYR A 255 -20.85 8.43 5.81
CA TYR A 255 -20.21 7.54 6.79
C TYR A 255 -21.05 6.31 7.12
N ARG A 256 -22.38 6.35 6.95
CA ARG A 256 -23.24 5.17 7.08
C ARG A 256 -22.96 4.15 5.98
N GLU A 257 -22.61 4.59 4.77
CA GLU A 257 -22.18 3.68 3.71
C GLU A 257 -20.90 2.90 4.12
N ILE A 258 -19.95 3.53 4.83
CA ILE A 258 -18.80 2.80 5.37
C ILE A 258 -19.25 1.72 6.38
N ILE A 259 -20.27 1.99 7.20
CA ILE A 259 -20.80 1.00 8.14
C ILE A 259 -21.53 -0.14 7.40
N SER A 260 -22.17 0.13 6.27
CA SER A 260 -22.76 -0.94 5.46
C SER A 260 -21.73 -1.89 4.88
N ILE A 261 -20.56 -1.37 4.49
CA ILE A 261 -19.42 -2.17 3.99
C ILE A 261 -18.69 -2.89 5.14
N ASN A 262 -18.43 -2.17 6.24
CA ASN A 262 -17.75 -2.68 7.43
C ASN A 262 -18.52 -2.26 8.70
N PRO A 263 -19.43 -3.11 9.21
CA PRO A 263 -20.27 -2.81 10.37
C PRO A 263 -19.50 -2.41 11.64
N ASN A 264 -18.27 -2.90 11.80
CA ASN A 264 -17.43 -2.65 12.97
C ASN A 264 -16.47 -1.47 12.79
N SER A 265 -16.73 -0.59 11.82
CA SER A 265 -15.88 0.57 11.58
C SER A 265 -15.99 1.61 12.71
N SER A 266 -15.16 1.47 13.74
CA SER A 266 -15.06 2.45 14.84
C SER A 266 -14.75 3.87 14.33
N TYR A 267 -14.00 3.98 13.24
CA TYR A 267 -13.72 5.24 12.58
C TYR A 267 -15.01 5.92 12.07
N ALA A 268 -15.86 5.20 11.34
CA ALA A 268 -17.12 5.74 10.82
C ALA A 268 -18.06 6.10 11.95
N LEU A 269 -18.21 5.25 12.97
CA LEU A 269 -19.00 5.53 14.17
C LEU A 269 -18.54 6.81 14.88
N PHE A 270 -17.22 6.98 15.04
CA PHE A 270 -16.65 8.20 15.62
C PHE A 270 -16.97 9.45 14.79
N ARG A 271 -16.87 9.36 13.46
CA ARG A 271 -17.14 10.51 12.57
C ARG A 271 -18.61 10.90 12.57
N ILE A 272 -19.52 9.92 12.56
CA ILE A 272 -20.97 10.15 12.70
C ILE A 272 -21.28 10.84 14.05
N ALA A 273 -20.72 10.32 15.15
CA ALA A 273 -20.87 10.92 16.47
C ALA A 273 -20.42 12.39 16.49
N PHE A 274 -19.27 12.66 15.84
CA PHE A 274 -18.73 14.01 15.71
C PHE A 274 -19.63 14.94 14.90
N CYS A 275 -20.22 14.46 13.81
CA CYS A 275 -21.18 15.23 13.01
C CYS A 275 -22.45 15.58 13.82
N TYR A 276 -23.00 14.61 14.57
CA TYR A 276 -24.12 14.87 15.48
C TYR A 276 -23.74 15.86 16.60
N GLU A 277 -22.55 15.76 17.17
CA GLU A 277 -22.05 16.77 18.15
C GLU A 277 -22.03 18.19 17.55
N LYS A 278 -21.61 18.31 16.28
CA LYS A 278 -21.59 19.60 15.56
C LYS A 278 -22.98 20.15 15.23
N LYS A 279 -23.96 19.28 15.07
CA LYS A 279 -25.36 19.62 14.89
C LYS A 279 -26.08 19.89 16.22
N HIS A 280 -25.40 19.78 17.36
CA HIS A 280 -25.96 19.86 18.70
C HIS A 280 -27.00 18.78 19.02
N ASP A 281 -27.02 17.68 18.28
CA ASP A 281 -27.79 16.47 18.57
C ASP A 281 -27.01 15.60 19.56
N HIS A 282 -27.21 15.90 20.84
CA HIS A 282 -26.42 15.29 21.90
C HIS A 282 -26.77 13.82 22.13
N ASP A 283 -28.02 13.43 21.92
CA ASP A 283 -28.48 12.05 22.17
C ASP A 283 -27.86 11.08 21.12
N ASN A 284 -27.97 11.43 19.85
CA ASN A 284 -27.34 10.64 18.79
C ASN A 284 -25.81 10.67 18.88
N SER A 285 -25.22 11.82 19.20
CA SER A 285 -23.76 11.92 19.39
C SER A 285 -23.27 10.95 20.47
N LEU A 286 -23.92 10.91 21.64
CA LEU A 286 -23.57 9.97 22.71
C LEU A 286 -23.72 8.52 22.28
N LYS A 287 -24.87 8.18 21.68
CA LYS A 287 -25.12 6.82 21.19
C LYS A 287 -23.99 6.33 20.29
N TYR A 288 -23.58 7.11 19.31
CA TYR A 288 -22.55 6.72 18.38
C TYR A 288 -21.13 6.73 19.00
N TYR A 289 -20.82 7.63 19.96
CA TYR A 289 -19.56 7.54 20.70
C TYR A 289 -19.49 6.28 21.57
N PHE A 290 -20.58 5.87 22.22
CA PHE A 290 -20.62 4.62 22.97
C PHE A 290 -20.46 3.40 22.05
N ASN A 291 -21.13 3.36 20.91
CA ASN A 291 -20.93 2.30 19.93
C ASN A 291 -19.46 2.25 19.48
N CYS A 292 -18.85 3.41 19.24
CA CYS A 292 -17.45 3.51 18.84
C CYS A 292 -16.48 2.88 19.85
N ILE A 293 -16.65 3.17 21.16
CA ILE A 293 -15.76 2.59 22.19
C ILE A 293 -16.05 1.12 22.47
N ASN A 294 -17.23 0.63 22.14
CA ASN A 294 -17.55 -0.81 22.21
C ASN A 294 -16.84 -1.57 21.10
N GLU A 295 -16.77 -1.01 19.88
CA GLU A 295 -16.05 -1.64 18.76
C GLU A 295 -14.53 -1.48 18.87
N ASP A 296 -14.05 -0.32 19.33
CA ASP A 296 -12.63 -0.08 19.57
C ASP A 296 -12.40 0.55 20.95
N PRO A 297 -12.13 -0.29 21.97
CA PRO A 297 -11.81 0.17 23.32
C PRO A 297 -10.52 1.00 23.44
N ASN A 298 -9.71 1.07 22.37
CA ASN A 298 -8.44 1.82 22.34
C ASN A 298 -8.59 3.21 21.69
N MET A 299 -9.80 3.61 21.29
CA MET A 299 -10.00 4.91 20.67
C MET A 299 -10.03 6.05 21.70
N ASP A 300 -8.85 6.55 22.08
CA ASP A 300 -8.64 7.65 23.02
C ASP A 300 -9.50 8.89 22.74
N LYS A 301 -9.69 9.19 21.44
CA LYS A 301 -10.46 10.36 20.99
C LYS A 301 -11.94 10.25 21.36
N ALA A 302 -12.52 9.05 21.31
CA ALA A 302 -13.92 8.85 21.66
C ALA A 302 -14.14 9.03 23.17
N PHE A 303 -13.28 8.46 24.00
CA PHE A 303 -13.30 8.68 25.45
C PHE A 303 -13.16 10.16 25.81
N PHE A 304 -12.26 10.87 25.14
CA PHE A 304 -12.11 12.32 25.34
C PHE A 304 -13.40 13.08 24.97
N ARG A 305 -14.07 12.73 23.87
CA ARG A 305 -15.34 13.39 23.47
C ARG A 305 -16.46 13.12 24.47
N LEU A 306 -16.60 11.87 24.93
CA LEU A 306 -17.54 11.52 26.01
C LEU A 306 -17.25 12.32 27.29
N SER A 307 -16.00 12.39 27.71
CA SER A 307 -15.60 13.21 28.86
C SER A 307 -16.01 14.67 28.70
N MET A 308 -15.76 15.27 27.54
CA MET A 308 -16.15 16.65 27.24
C MET A 308 -17.67 16.87 27.30
N HIS A 309 -18.44 15.90 26.80
CA HIS A 309 -19.89 15.94 26.87
C HIS A 309 -20.38 15.96 28.33
N PHE A 310 -19.91 15.01 29.17
CA PHE A 310 -20.30 14.96 30.59
C PHE A 310 -19.80 16.17 31.38
N TYR A 311 -18.62 16.71 31.06
CA TYR A 311 -18.10 17.94 31.64
C TYR A 311 -19.03 19.15 31.38
N ARG A 312 -19.47 19.33 30.11
CA ARG A 312 -20.40 20.42 29.74
C ARG A 312 -21.75 20.31 30.44
N ASN A 313 -22.21 19.08 30.70
CA ASN A 313 -23.44 18.81 31.43
C ASN A 313 -23.25 18.78 32.96
N ASN A 314 -22.14 19.32 33.48
CA ASN A 314 -21.80 19.38 34.91
C ASN A 314 -21.76 18.02 35.63
N ASN A 315 -21.67 16.90 34.89
CA ASN A 315 -21.47 15.58 35.46
C ASN A 315 -19.97 15.28 35.53
N PHE A 316 -19.29 15.95 36.47
CA PHE A 316 -17.82 15.88 36.59
C PHE A 316 -17.34 14.49 36.98
N LYS A 317 -18.14 13.69 37.70
CA LYS A 317 -17.77 12.32 38.10
C LYS A 317 -17.65 11.41 36.88
N LYS A 318 -18.65 11.37 36.01
CA LYS A 318 -18.58 10.63 34.74
C LYS A 318 -17.50 11.18 33.80
N ALA A 319 -17.33 12.51 33.75
CA ALA A 319 -16.28 13.14 32.96
C ALA A 319 -14.90 12.66 33.36
N LEU A 320 -14.63 12.50 34.70
CA LEU A 320 -13.38 11.94 35.21
C LEU A 320 -13.16 10.49 34.75
N GLU A 321 -14.17 9.63 34.88
CA GLU A 321 -14.05 8.22 34.45
C GLU A 321 -13.63 8.09 32.99
N PHE A 322 -14.19 8.91 32.09
CA PHE A 322 -13.87 8.86 30.67
C PHE A 322 -12.54 9.50 30.34
N ILE A 323 -12.17 10.62 31.01
CA ILE A 323 -10.89 11.28 30.73
C ILE A 323 -9.70 10.46 31.23
N GLU A 324 -9.84 9.76 32.34
CA GLU A 324 -8.82 8.83 32.85
C GLU A 324 -8.54 7.70 31.85
N LYS A 325 -9.59 7.14 31.22
CA LYS A 325 -9.43 6.14 30.15
C LYS A 325 -8.70 6.75 28.94
N ALA A 326 -9.07 7.97 28.53
CA ALA A 326 -8.38 8.65 27.41
C ALA A 326 -6.90 8.92 27.72
N ILE A 327 -6.56 9.34 28.94
CA ILE A 327 -5.19 9.55 29.40
C ILE A 327 -4.40 8.24 29.45
N LYS A 328 -5.01 7.16 29.96
CA LYS A 328 -4.39 5.84 30.01
C LYS A 328 -3.99 5.34 28.62
N LEU A 329 -4.81 5.64 27.61
CA LEU A 329 -4.54 5.26 26.22
C LEU A 329 -3.52 6.19 25.55
N ASN A 330 -3.48 7.48 25.93
CA ASN A 330 -2.58 8.44 25.30
C ASN A 330 -2.21 9.58 26.29
N GLN A 331 -1.09 9.38 26.98
CA GLN A 331 -0.62 10.28 28.04
C GLN A 331 -0.02 11.59 27.51
N GLU A 332 0.42 11.64 26.26
CA GLU A 332 1.13 12.78 25.67
C GLU A 332 0.21 13.95 25.32
N LYS A 333 -1.10 13.73 25.28
CA LYS A 333 -2.07 14.76 24.89
C LYS A 333 -2.39 15.73 26.03
N SER A 334 -1.70 16.86 26.06
CA SER A 334 -1.88 17.92 27.06
C SER A 334 -3.34 18.36 27.25
N LYS A 335 -4.16 18.34 26.20
CA LYS A 335 -5.59 18.66 26.26
C LYS A 335 -6.39 17.72 27.15
N TYR A 336 -5.99 16.44 27.28
CA TYR A 336 -6.65 15.48 28.14
C TYR A 336 -6.39 15.82 29.62
N TRP A 337 -5.15 16.10 29.95
CA TRP A 337 -4.77 16.52 31.29
C TRP A 337 -5.45 17.85 31.72
N LYS A 338 -5.64 18.77 30.79
CA LYS A 338 -6.38 20.00 31.06
C LYS A 338 -7.82 19.73 31.51
N ILE A 339 -8.53 18.84 30.82
CA ILE A 339 -9.89 18.47 31.21
C ILE A 339 -9.90 17.70 32.53
N TYR A 340 -8.96 16.80 32.74
CA TYR A 340 -8.81 16.05 33.99
C TYR A 340 -8.67 17.00 35.21
N LEU A 341 -7.74 17.95 35.15
CA LEU A 341 -7.54 18.92 36.22
C LEU A 341 -8.81 19.79 36.45
N ASN A 342 -9.47 20.21 35.39
CA ASN A 342 -10.72 20.95 35.49
C ASN A 342 -11.83 20.14 36.18
N CYS A 343 -11.92 18.84 35.86
CA CYS A 343 -12.90 17.96 36.52
C CYS A 343 -12.61 17.82 38.03
N ILE A 344 -11.34 17.59 38.42
CA ILE A 344 -10.96 17.46 39.83
C ILE A 344 -11.30 18.74 40.58
N SER A 345 -10.91 19.93 40.07
CA SER A 345 -11.19 21.19 40.72
C SER A 345 -12.69 21.41 40.98
N LYS A 346 -13.55 21.00 40.04
CA LYS A 346 -15.02 21.11 40.16
C LYS A 346 -15.67 20.06 41.05
N THR A 347 -15.07 18.87 41.16
CA THR A 347 -15.53 17.84 42.13
C THR A 347 -15.18 18.19 43.55
N SER A 348 -13.98 18.76 43.80
CA SER A 348 -13.54 19.20 45.14
C SER A 348 -14.36 20.37 45.68
N THR A 349 -14.82 21.29 44.82
CA THR A 349 -15.64 22.43 45.23
C THR A 349 -17.11 22.09 45.52
N LYS A 350 -17.62 20.91 45.21
CA LYS A 350 -18.97 20.44 45.53
C LYS A 350 -19.09 19.70 46.88
N ASN A 351 -17.96 19.45 47.54
CA ASN A 351 -17.89 18.78 48.84
C ASN A 351 -17.77 19.77 50.01
N TYR A 352 -17.90 21.07 49.78
CA TYR A 352 -18.07 22.13 50.73
C TYR A 352 -19.43 22.84 50.48
#